data_abe7f3b51cde7c4d26c032f7783e369f
#
_entry.id   abe7f3b51cde7c4d26c032f7783e369f
#
_cell.length_a   1.000
_cell.length_b   1.000
_cell.length_c   1.000
_cell.angle_alpha   90.00
_cell.angle_beta   90.00
_cell.angle_gamma   90.00
#
_symmetry.space_group_name_H-M   'P 1'
#
loop_
_entity.id
_entity.type
_entity.pdbx_description
1 polymer ?
#
loop_
_entity_poly.entity_id
_entity_poly.type
_entity_poly.pdbx_seq_one_letter_code
_entity_poly.pdbx_strand_id
1 'polypeptide(L)'
;MLEVMSRELEIRYSSRTLSRTDRFRHLQRLGCAIAGLLERLPDDLRNGPEAQLLSTIADRKVCNVVHLTYRAPSHEGHSKDYEFSRLSMEQRWRAGYYDAVRTLRHPEVLRPPTNRDGVLAADGRE
;
A
#
# COMPACT_ATOMS: atom_id res chain seq x y z
N MET A 1 -23.86 -20.90 6.55
CA MET A 1 -23.44 -20.07 7.69
C MET A 1 -21.91 -19.89 7.71
N LEU A 2 -21.12 -20.94 7.64
CA LEU A 2 -19.64 -20.87 7.68
C LEU A 2 -19.03 -20.08 6.49
N GLU A 3 -19.58 -20.20 5.31
CA GLU A 3 -19.12 -19.49 4.10
C GLU A 3 -19.32 -17.96 4.20
N VAL A 4 -20.40 -17.55 4.88
CA VAL A 4 -20.67 -16.13 5.14
C VAL A 4 -19.65 -15.55 6.11
N MET A 5 -19.27 -16.28 7.16
CA MET A 5 -18.24 -15.84 8.12
C MET A 5 -16.87 -15.72 7.49
N SER A 6 -16.49 -16.67 6.61
CA SER A 6 -15.22 -16.58 5.86
C SER A 6 -15.17 -15.33 4.99
N ARG A 7 -16.26 -15.04 4.27
CA ARG A 7 -16.35 -13.86 3.42
C ARG A 7 -16.35 -12.55 4.22
N GLU A 8 -16.96 -12.54 5.38
CA GLU A 8 -16.94 -11.37 6.28
C GLU A 8 -15.51 -11.07 6.77
N LEU A 9 -14.75 -12.09 7.14
CA LEU A 9 -13.35 -11.93 7.52
C LEU A 9 -12.50 -11.42 6.35
N GLU A 10 -12.66 -11.96 5.16
CA GLU A 10 -11.96 -11.50 3.95
C GLU A 10 -12.25 -10.02 3.65
N ILE A 11 -13.51 -9.61 3.75
CA ILE A 11 -13.91 -8.21 3.57
C ILE A 11 -13.30 -7.33 4.66
N ARG A 12 -13.31 -7.76 5.91
CA ARG A 12 -12.75 -7.02 7.04
C ARG A 12 -11.24 -6.81 6.90
N TYR A 13 -10.49 -7.82 6.49
CA TYR A 13 -9.04 -7.71 6.29
C TYR A 13 -8.69 -6.88 5.06
N SER A 14 -9.38 -7.06 3.94
CA SER A 14 -9.15 -6.27 2.74
C SER A 14 -9.50 -4.80 2.93
N SER A 15 -10.58 -4.48 3.65
CA SER A 15 -10.97 -3.11 3.93
C SER A 15 -9.93 -2.36 4.78
N ARG A 16 -9.28 -3.03 5.73
CA ARG A 16 -8.20 -2.44 6.53
C ARG A 16 -6.97 -2.07 5.68
N THR A 17 -6.61 -2.94 4.74
CA THR A 17 -5.47 -2.69 3.86
C THR A 17 -5.76 -1.53 2.92
N LEU A 18 -6.95 -1.48 2.31
CA LEU A 18 -7.37 -0.37 1.45
C LEU A 18 -7.42 0.95 2.23
N SER A 19 -8.00 0.97 3.42
CA SER A 19 -8.05 2.16 4.27
C SER A 19 -6.65 2.68 4.65
N ARG A 20 -5.69 1.80 4.91
CA ARG A 20 -4.31 2.20 5.19
C ARG A 20 -3.63 2.80 3.97
N THR A 21 -3.84 2.23 2.80
CA THR A 21 -3.31 2.74 1.53
C THR A 21 -3.90 4.10 1.19
N ASP A 22 -5.20 4.29 1.37
CA ASP A 22 -5.85 5.57 1.13
C ASP A 22 -5.35 6.65 2.10
N ARG A 23 -5.16 6.30 3.37
CA ARG A 23 -4.55 7.20 4.35
C ARG A 23 -3.12 7.57 3.96
N PHE A 24 -2.32 6.60 3.54
CA PHE A 24 -0.96 6.85 3.06
C PHE A 24 -0.95 7.79 1.87
N ARG A 25 -1.81 7.56 0.85
CA ARG A 25 -1.96 8.45 -0.30
C ARG A 25 -2.34 9.86 0.12
N HIS A 26 -3.29 9.99 1.05
CA HIS A 26 -3.72 11.30 1.55
C HIS A 26 -2.57 12.05 2.21
N LEU A 27 -1.81 11.40 3.09
CA LEU A 27 -0.64 12.00 3.73
C LEU A 27 0.43 12.40 2.71
N GLN A 28 0.67 11.57 1.70
CA GLN A 28 1.63 11.87 0.65
C GLN A 28 1.22 13.10 -0.18
N ARG A 29 -0.07 13.20 -0.53
CA ARG A 29 -0.62 14.39 -1.20
C ARG A 29 -0.45 15.66 -0.36
N LEU A 30 -0.71 15.58 0.93
CA LEU A 30 -0.50 16.69 1.86
C LEU A 30 0.96 17.08 1.92
N GLY A 31 1.88 16.13 2.07
CA GLY A 31 3.32 16.39 2.07
C GLY A 31 3.80 17.09 0.80
N CYS A 32 3.37 16.60 -0.37
CA CYS A 32 3.68 17.23 -1.66
C CYS A 32 3.09 18.65 -1.78
N ALA A 33 1.85 18.86 -1.32
CA ALA A 33 1.21 20.17 -1.36
C ALA A 33 1.92 21.19 -0.44
N ILE A 34 2.31 20.76 0.76
CA ILE A 34 3.07 21.57 1.71
C ILE A 34 4.43 21.94 1.13
N ALA A 35 5.15 20.96 0.55
CA ALA A 35 6.43 21.22 -0.10
C ALA A 35 6.30 22.28 -1.21
N GLY A 36 5.26 22.18 -2.04
CA GLY A 36 4.97 23.13 -3.09
C GLY A 36 4.55 24.52 -2.59
N LEU A 37 3.91 24.59 -1.42
CA LEU A 37 3.60 25.86 -0.77
C LEU A 37 4.86 26.54 -0.22
N LEU A 38 5.69 25.79 0.51
CA LEU A 38 6.93 26.30 1.11
C LEU A 38 7.88 26.89 0.07
N GLU A 39 7.94 26.31 -1.14
CA GLU A 39 8.77 26.87 -2.23
C GLU A 39 8.27 28.22 -2.75
N ARG A 40 6.98 28.49 -2.63
CA ARG A 40 6.37 29.74 -3.11
C ARG A 40 6.29 30.81 -2.04
N LEU A 41 6.65 30.47 -0.80
CA LEU A 41 6.66 31.46 0.29
C LEU A 41 7.79 32.47 0.08
N PRO A 42 7.54 33.76 0.33
CA PRO A 42 8.58 34.77 0.49
C PRO A 42 9.57 34.37 1.60
N ASP A 43 10.81 34.88 1.51
CA ASP A 43 11.89 34.47 2.40
C ASP A 43 11.65 34.82 3.86
N ASP A 44 10.97 35.95 4.12
CA ASP A 44 10.56 36.38 5.46
C ASP A 44 9.61 35.37 6.14
N LEU A 45 8.67 34.82 5.40
CA LEU A 45 7.73 33.82 5.91
C LEU A 45 8.33 32.42 5.93
N ARG A 46 9.23 32.09 4.99
CA ARG A 46 9.87 30.78 4.90
C ARG A 46 10.73 30.46 6.14
N ASN A 47 11.31 31.46 6.76
CA ASN A 47 12.14 31.32 7.95
C ASN A 47 11.34 31.35 9.26
N GLY A 48 10.03 31.51 9.19
CA GLY A 48 9.15 31.52 10.35
C GLY A 48 8.99 30.16 11.01
N PRO A 49 8.59 30.12 12.30
CA PRO A 49 8.44 28.86 13.05
C PRO A 49 7.38 27.93 12.44
N GLU A 50 6.33 28.48 11.84
CA GLU A 50 5.27 27.69 11.17
C GLU A 50 5.83 27.00 9.91
N ALA A 51 6.62 27.70 9.10
CA ALA A 51 7.24 27.13 7.92
C ALA A 51 8.27 26.06 8.30
N GLN A 52 9.02 26.24 9.37
CA GLN A 52 9.92 25.24 9.90
C GLN A 52 9.17 23.99 10.36
N LEU A 53 8.05 24.13 11.07
CA LEU A 53 7.22 22.99 11.46
C LEU A 53 6.67 22.25 10.23
N LEU A 54 6.14 22.98 9.25
CA LEU A 54 5.60 22.40 8.02
C LEU A 54 6.69 21.70 7.20
N SER A 55 7.92 22.17 7.24
CA SER A 55 9.04 21.55 6.53
C SER A 55 9.33 20.12 7.01
N THR A 56 9.01 19.80 8.27
CA THR A 56 9.21 18.45 8.83
C THR A 56 8.28 17.40 8.21
N ILE A 57 7.12 17.83 7.72
CA ILE A 57 6.13 16.97 7.08
C ILE A 57 6.07 17.13 5.56
N ALA A 58 6.77 18.14 5.04
CA ALA A 58 6.91 18.33 3.60
C ALA A 58 7.69 17.17 3.00
N ASP A 59 7.09 16.44 2.08
CA ASP A 59 7.71 15.27 1.44
C ASP A 59 7.38 15.26 -0.06
N ARG A 60 8.41 15.07 -0.88
CA ARG A 60 8.29 14.89 -2.33
C ARG A 60 8.74 13.51 -2.78
N LYS A 61 8.85 12.58 -1.84
CA LYS A 61 9.18 11.20 -2.19
C LYS A 61 8.12 10.63 -3.11
N VAL A 62 8.59 9.82 -4.02
CA VAL A 62 7.75 9.10 -4.98
C VAL A 62 7.72 7.64 -4.53
N CYS A 63 6.53 7.09 -4.36
CA CYS A 63 6.36 5.73 -3.82
C CYS A 63 5.47 4.89 -4.73
N ASN A 64 5.91 3.66 -5.01
CA ASN A 64 5.05 2.63 -5.57
C ASN A 64 4.55 1.74 -4.44
N VAL A 65 3.24 1.55 -4.38
CA VAL A 65 2.61 0.62 -3.43
C VAL A 65 2.00 -0.52 -4.22
N VAL A 66 2.55 -1.70 -4.05
CA VAL A 66 2.08 -2.91 -4.71
C VAL A 66 1.40 -3.81 -3.69
N HIS A 67 0.15 -4.16 -3.95
CA HIS A 67 -0.59 -5.11 -3.13
C HIS A 67 -0.42 -6.52 -3.68
N LEU A 68 0.21 -7.39 -2.89
CA LEU A 68 0.24 -8.83 -3.14
C LEU A 68 -0.83 -9.48 -2.26
N THR A 69 -1.92 -9.92 -2.87
CA THR A 69 -3.05 -10.50 -2.14
C THR A 69 -3.03 -12.02 -2.30
N TYR A 70 -2.82 -12.73 -1.19
CA TYR A 70 -2.96 -14.19 -1.18
C TYR A 70 -4.40 -14.59 -1.45
N ARG A 71 -4.60 -15.43 -2.45
CA ARG A 71 -5.88 -16.09 -2.74
C ARG A 71 -5.78 -17.54 -2.35
N ALA A 72 -6.50 -17.89 -1.30
CA ALA A 72 -6.61 -19.29 -0.92
C ALA A 72 -7.29 -20.09 -2.04
N PRO A 73 -6.80 -21.31 -2.35
CA PRO A 73 -7.52 -22.24 -3.18
C PRO A 73 -8.92 -22.52 -2.61
N SER A 74 -9.88 -22.79 -3.48
CA SER A 74 -11.30 -23.01 -3.10
C SER A 74 -11.53 -24.13 -2.08
N HIS A 75 -10.56 -25.02 -1.92
CA HIS A 75 -10.61 -26.14 -0.95
C HIS A 75 -10.05 -25.78 0.43
N GLU A 76 -9.36 -24.63 0.59
CA GLU A 76 -9.02 -24.13 1.91
C GLU A 76 -10.28 -23.59 2.59
N GLY A 77 -10.85 -24.39 3.49
CA GLY A 77 -12.05 -24.05 4.25
C GLY A 77 -11.79 -23.01 5.35
N HIS A 78 -12.70 -22.96 6.33
CA HIS A 78 -12.72 -22.00 7.44
C HIS A 78 -11.53 -22.08 8.41
N SER A 79 -10.68 -23.09 8.28
CA SER A 79 -9.53 -23.32 9.16
C SER A 79 -8.31 -22.43 8.82
N LYS A 80 -8.41 -21.52 7.86
CA LYS A 80 -7.30 -20.68 7.40
C LYS A 80 -6.54 -19.97 8.53
N ASP A 81 -7.28 -19.49 9.53
CA ASP A 81 -6.71 -18.71 10.63
C ASP A 81 -6.04 -19.59 11.70
N TYR A 82 -6.31 -20.90 11.69
CA TYR A 82 -5.83 -21.86 12.67
C TYR A 82 -4.97 -22.97 12.07
N GLU A 83 -4.84 -22.98 10.73
CA GLU A 83 -4.07 -23.98 10.01
C GLU A 83 -2.62 -23.53 9.86
N PHE A 84 -1.76 -24.08 10.72
CA PHE A 84 -0.33 -23.80 10.77
C PHE A 84 0.52 -25.03 10.45
N SER A 85 -0.04 -26.03 9.77
CA SER A 85 0.74 -27.19 9.37
C SER A 85 1.88 -26.78 8.44
N ARG A 86 2.95 -27.56 8.46
CA ARG A 86 4.10 -27.33 7.59
C ARG A 86 3.70 -27.28 6.12
N LEU A 87 2.79 -28.16 5.69
CA LEU A 87 2.31 -28.21 4.33
C LEU A 87 1.60 -26.91 3.92
N SER A 88 0.68 -26.42 4.74
CA SER A 88 -0.04 -25.16 4.48
C SER A 88 0.91 -23.97 4.45
N MET A 89 1.89 -23.93 5.33
CA MET A 89 2.90 -22.88 5.37
C MET A 89 3.78 -22.88 4.12
N GLU A 90 4.22 -24.06 3.68
CA GLU A 90 5.02 -24.19 2.45
C GLU A 90 4.22 -23.78 1.20
N GLN A 91 2.93 -24.15 1.13
CA GLN A 91 2.05 -23.76 0.03
C GLN A 91 1.85 -22.24 -0.03
N ARG A 92 1.55 -21.60 1.12
CA ARG A 92 1.39 -20.14 1.23
C ARG A 92 2.67 -19.40 0.87
N TRP A 93 3.81 -19.91 1.35
CA TRP A 93 5.12 -19.36 1.01
C TRP A 93 5.38 -19.41 -0.50
N ARG A 94 5.16 -20.55 -1.13
CA ARG A 94 5.32 -20.71 -2.59
C ARG A 94 4.40 -19.80 -3.36
N ALA A 95 3.13 -19.71 -2.97
CA ALA A 95 2.17 -18.81 -3.62
C ALA A 95 2.65 -17.34 -3.56
N GLY A 96 3.04 -16.86 -2.37
CA GLY A 96 3.58 -15.50 -2.21
C GLY A 96 4.86 -15.26 -3.00
N TYR A 97 5.76 -16.25 -3.04
CA TYR A 97 6.98 -16.17 -3.84
C TYR A 97 6.66 -16.04 -5.34
N TYR A 98 5.76 -16.87 -5.87
CA TYR A 98 5.39 -16.80 -7.29
C TYR A 98 4.69 -15.49 -7.64
N ASP A 99 3.83 -14.99 -6.77
CA ASP A 99 3.17 -13.70 -6.98
C ASP A 99 4.18 -12.54 -6.99
N ALA A 100 5.14 -12.56 -6.07
CA ALA A 100 6.21 -11.56 -6.03
C ALA A 100 7.09 -11.62 -7.29
N VAL A 101 7.53 -12.83 -7.70
CA VAL A 101 8.35 -13.01 -8.91
C VAL A 101 7.59 -12.57 -10.16
N ARG A 102 6.31 -12.91 -10.26
CA ARG A 102 5.46 -12.48 -11.38
C ARG A 102 5.36 -10.96 -11.43
N THR A 103 5.08 -10.31 -10.31
CA THR A 103 4.98 -8.85 -10.22
C THR A 103 6.30 -8.17 -10.61
N LEU A 104 7.44 -8.70 -10.16
CA LEU A 104 8.76 -8.14 -10.48
C LEU A 104 9.16 -8.33 -11.95
N ARG A 105 8.54 -9.26 -12.68
CA ARG A 105 8.72 -9.41 -14.13
C ARG A 105 8.01 -8.34 -14.96
N HIS A 106 7.14 -7.55 -14.33
CA HIS A 106 6.45 -6.43 -14.93
C HIS A 106 7.13 -5.11 -14.56
N PRO A 107 8.12 -4.64 -15.34
CA PRO A 107 8.92 -3.46 -14.98
C PRO A 107 8.09 -2.18 -14.87
N GLU A 108 6.92 -2.13 -15.49
CA GLU A 108 5.97 -1.04 -15.41
C GLU A 108 5.48 -0.80 -13.97
N VAL A 109 5.35 -1.87 -13.16
CA VAL A 109 4.94 -1.79 -11.76
C VAL A 109 5.99 -1.08 -10.90
N LEU A 110 7.26 -1.15 -11.31
CA LEU A 110 8.40 -0.55 -10.60
C LEU A 110 8.72 0.86 -11.08
N ARG A 111 8.07 1.35 -12.15
CA ARG A 111 8.31 2.71 -12.64
C ARG A 111 7.82 3.73 -11.64
N PRO A 112 8.59 4.80 -11.38
CA PRO A 112 8.14 5.88 -10.52
C PRO A 112 6.82 6.47 -11.03
N PRO A 113 5.83 6.73 -10.17
CA PRO A 113 4.59 7.35 -10.57
C PRO A 113 4.84 8.78 -11.08
N THR A 114 4.19 9.12 -12.18
CA THR A 114 4.24 10.47 -12.79
C THR A 114 3.05 11.33 -12.37
N ASN A 115 2.13 10.77 -11.58
CA ASN A 115 0.98 11.51 -11.09
C ASN A 115 1.39 12.53 -10.02
N ARG A 116 0.55 13.56 -9.82
CA ARG A 116 0.79 14.62 -8.82
C ARG A 116 0.80 14.12 -7.38
N ASP A 117 0.25 12.95 -7.15
CA ASP A 117 0.15 12.35 -5.82
C ASP A 117 1.46 11.68 -5.37
N GLY A 118 2.40 11.46 -6.29
CA GLY A 118 3.66 10.77 -6.01
C GLY A 118 3.49 9.32 -5.56
N VAL A 119 2.30 8.73 -5.75
CA VAL A 119 1.98 7.37 -5.35
C VAL A 119 1.25 6.64 -6.46
N LEU A 120 1.77 5.48 -6.85
CA LEU A 120 1.07 4.50 -7.66
C LEU A 120 0.74 3.30 -6.78
N ALA A 121 -0.52 2.91 -6.72
CA ALA A 121 -0.92 1.65 -6.11
C ALA A 121 -1.41 0.71 -7.21
N ALA A 122 -0.73 -0.40 -7.36
CA ALA A 122 -1.09 -1.46 -8.29
C ALA A 122 -1.51 -2.71 -7.50
N ASP A 123 -2.58 -3.35 -7.94
CA ASP A 123 -2.87 -4.72 -7.53
C ASP A 123 -1.99 -5.61 -8.42
N GLY A 124 -1.17 -6.49 -7.86
CA GLY A 124 -0.19 -7.32 -8.58
C GLY A 124 -0.80 -8.33 -9.57
N ARG A 125 -1.79 -7.88 -10.35
CA ARG A 125 -2.72 -8.71 -11.13
C ARG A 125 -2.84 -8.35 -12.60
N GLU A 126 -1.93 -7.61 -13.15
CA GLU A 126 -1.92 -7.52 -14.62
C GLU A 126 -0.91 -8.45 -15.24
#